data_4e405d889054dbd6ef370d3ed14a033f
#
_entry.id   4e405d889054dbd6ef370d3ed14a033f
#
_cell.length_a   1.000
_cell.length_b   1.000
_cell.length_c   1.000
_cell.angle_alpha   90.00
_cell.angle_beta   90.00
_cell.angle_gamma   90.00
#
_symmetry.space_group_name_H-M   'P 1'
#
loop_
_entity.id
_entity.type
_entity.pdbx_description
1 polymer ?
#
loop_
_entity_poly.entity_id
_entity_poly.type
_entity_poly.pdbx_seq_one_letter_code
_entity_poly.pdbx_strand_id
1 'polypeptide(L)'
;MKRELPDEVLRGQMYYANLDPVIGSEQGGNRPVLVIQNNVGNRHSPTIIIAPITTRVKKLRQPTHIGIPPYFGLPQSSMAMLEQIRTIDKSRLGNYVGCLDDDVMDYIDEALGISIGLNDPASCEETQEQVADGPQDEVPGEMVLTLCGTCLKQFIYSPEHIVRRIDRTQSKEPCMYCHVRDGYDYRITHKKKRLGDDWY
;
A
#
# COMPACT_ATOMS: atom_id res chain seq x y z
N MET A 1 -8.47 -23.61 -10.01
CA MET A 1 -8.62 -24.11 -8.63
C MET A 1 -9.46 -23.10 -7.85
N LYS A 2 -10.63 -23.50 -7.33
CA LYS A 2 -11.36 -22.65 -6.37
C LYS A 2 -10.53 -22.70 -5.08
N ARG A 3 -10.04 -21.55 -4.61
CA ARG A 3 -9.46 -21.43 -3.27
C ARG A 3 -10.61 -21.60 -2.28
N GLU A 4 -10.45 -22.50 -1.31
CA GLU A 4 -11.42 -22.66 -0.23
C GLU A 4 -11.56 -21.31 0.50
N LEU A 5 -12.81 -21.00 0.87
CA LEU A 5 -13.08 -19.81 1.68
C LEU A 5 -12.45 -20.02 3.07
N PRO A 6 -11.71 -19.05 3.59
CA PRO A 6 -11.28 -19.11 4.99
C PRO A 6 -12.47 -19.18 5.92
N ASP A 7 -12.35 -19.91 7.03
CA ASP A 7 -13.41 -20.07 8.04
C ASP A 7 -13.82 -18.74 8.67
N GLU A 8 -12.91 -17.76 8.71
CA GLU A 8 -13.16 -16.42 9.21
C GLU A 8 -12.70 -15.36 8.20
N VAL A 9 -13.47 -14.28 8.10
CA VAL A 9 -13.07 -13.08 7.33
C VAL A 9 -12.17 -12.22 8.21
N LEU A 10 -10.93 -11.99 7.77
CA LEU A 10 -9.93 -11.23 8.50
C LEU A 10 -9.53 -9.95 7.75
N ARG A 11 -9.05 -8.96 8.50
CA ARG A 11 -8.44 -7.74 7.96
C ARG A 11 -7.26 -8.11 7.05
N GLY A 12 -7.11 -7.39 5.93
CA GLY A 12 -6.05 -7.66 4.94
C GLY A 12 -6.42 -8.71 3.89
N GLN A 13 -7.46 -9.49 4.13
CA GLN A 13 -7.96 -10.45 3.14
C GLN A 13 -8.69 -9.74 2.00
N MET A 14 -8.59 -10.33 0.81
CA MET A 14 -9.26 -9.85 -0.39
C MET A 14 -10.27 -10.88 -0.88
N TYR A 15 -11.43 -10.39 -1.32
CA TYR A 15 -12.53 -11.18 -1.85
C TYR A 15 -13.10 -10.51 -3.10
N TYR A 16 -13.73 -11.27 -3.97
CA TYR A 16 -14.66 -10.68 -4.93
C TYR A 16 -15.96 -10.31 -4.23
N ALA A 17 -16.51 -9.15 -4.55
CA ALA A 17 -17.82 -8.72 -4.05
C ALA A 17 -18.60 -7.98 -5.13
N ASN A 18 -19.93 -8.17 -5.13
CA ASN A 18 -20.81 -7.35 -5.95
C ASN A 18 -21.13 -6.05 -5.20
N LEU A 19 -20.68 -4.92 -5.75
CA LEU A 19 -20.87 -3.60 -5.16
C LEU A 19 -22.11 -2.85 -5.67
N ASP A 20 -22.82 -3.40 -6.66
CA ASP A 20 -24.03 -2.78 -7.19
C ASP A 20 -25.20 -2.84 -6.19
N PRO A 21 -26.13 -1.87 -6.24
CA PRO A 21 -26.17 -0.70 -7.12
C PRO A 21 -25.23 0.41 -6.67
N VAL A 22 -24.77 1.23 -7.60
CA VAL A 22 -23.92 2.41 -7.37
C VAL A 22 -24.44 3.62 -8.11
N ILE A 23 -24.01 4.82 -7.71
CA ILE A 23 -24.39 6.09 -8.33
C ILE A 23 -23.15 6.84 -8.80
N GLY A 24 -23.18 7.37 -10.01
CA GLY A 24 -22.14 8.25 -10.53
C GLY A 24 -20.76 7.60 -10.62
N SER A 25 -19.78 8.16 -9.89
CA SER A 25 -18.38 7.72 -9.92
C SER A 25 -18.03 6.66 -8.86
N GLU A 26 -18.99 6.15 -8.13
CA GLU A 26 -18.76 5.05 -7.19
C GLU A 26 -18.25 3.80 -7.91
N GLN A 27 -17.41 3.05 -7.21
CA GLN A 27 -16.91 1.78 -7.74
C GLN A 27 -17.97 0.68 -7.62
N GLY A 28 -18.52 0.25 -8.75
CA GLY A 28 -19.59 -0.76 -8.85
C GLY A 28 -19.14 -2.06 -9.50
N GLY A 29 -20.11 -2.97 -9.70
CA GLY A 29 -19.93 -4.28 -10.32
C GLY A 29 -19.27 -5.32 -9.43
N ASN A 30 -19.05 -6.50 -10.00
CA ASN A 30 -18.33 -7.58 -9.32
C ASN A 30 -16.81 -7.37 -9.46
N ARG A 31 -16.14 -7.11 -8.35
CA ARG A 31 -14.71 -6.78 -8.32
C ARG A 31 -14.02 -7.23 -7.05
N PRO A 32 -12.67 -7.31 -7.04
CA PRO A 32 -11.93 -7.52 -5.82
C PRO A 32 -12.14 -6.36 -4.85
N VAL A 33 -12.24 -6.67 -3.57
CA VAL A 33 -12.32 -5.73 -2.44
C VAL A 33 -11.33 -6.15 -1.37
N LEU A 34 -10.78 -5.19 -0.65
CA LEU A 34 -9.90 -5.40 0.50
C LEU A 34 -10.70 -5.19 1.78
N VAL A 35 -10.61 -6.13 2.71
CA VAL A 35 -11.17 -6.02 4.05
C VAL A 35 -10.29 -5.09 4.91
N ILE A 36 -10.85 -3.96 5.34
CA ILE A 36 -10.14 -2.97 6.17
C ILE A 36 -10.70 -2.89 7.60
N GLN A 37 -11.87 -3.45 7.87
CA GLN A 37 -12.44 -3.52 9.21
C GLN A 37 -11.57 -4.38 10.13
N ASN A 38 -11.46 -3.99 11.41
CA ASN A 38 -10.71 -4.76 12.41
C ASN A 38 -11.34 -6.14 12.67
N ASN A 39 -10.54 -7.08 13.18
CA ASN A 39 -10.96 -8.48 13.34
C ASN A 39 -12.04 -8.70 14.42
N VAL A 40 -12.16 -7.80 15.40
CA VAL A 40 -13.25 -7.86 16.38
C VAL A 40 -14.57 -7.55 15.69
N GLY A 41 -14.62 -6.47 14.89
CA GLY A 41 -15.78 -6.15 14.07
C GLY A 41 -16.08 -7.24 13.05
N ASN A 42 -15.04 -7.80 12.39
CA ASN A 42 -15.19 -8.89 11.44
C ASN A 42 -15.83 -10.14 12.07
N ARG A 43 -15.58 -10.41 13.33
CA ARG A 43 -16.15 -11.59 14.02
C ARG A 43 -17.61 -11.38 14.43
N HIS A 44 -17.97 -10.19 14.89
CA HIS A 44 -19.24 -9.97 15.58
C HIS A 44 -20.29 -9.21 14.75
N SER A 45 -19.90 -8.49 13.69
CA SER A 45 -20.85 -7.75 12.85
C SER A 45 -21.32 -8.57 11.65
N PRO A 46 -22.58 -8.46 11.21
CA PRO A 46 -23.05 -9.01 9.95
C PRO A 46 -22.52 -8.22 8.73
N THR A 47 -22.03 -7.00 8.95
CA THR A 47 -21.49 -6.12 7.92
C THR A 47 -19.96 -6.02 8.02
N ILE A 48 -19.34 -5.53 6.96
CA ILE A 48 -17.89 -5.40 6.85
C ILE A 48 -17.52 -4.13 6.10
N ILE A 49 -16.46 -3.44 6.56
CA ILE A 49 -15.91 -2.28 5.86
C ILE A 49 -14.84 -2.76 4.88
N ILE A 50 -14.99 -2.33 3.64
CA ILE A 50 -14.09 -2.70 2.54
C ILE A 50 -13.57 -1.48 1.77
N ALA A 51 -12.44 -1.64 1.11
CA ALA A 51 -11.95 -0.75 0.06
C ALA A 51 -12.03 -1.47 -1.31
N PRO A 52 -12.63 -0.86 -2.33
CA PRO A 52 -12.65 -1.43 -3.68
C PRO A 52 -11.25 -1.49 -4.29
N ILE A 53 -11.00 -2.54 -5.06
CA ILE A 53 -9.77 -2.72 -5.82
C ILE A 53 -10.09 -2.58 -7.32
N THR A 54 -9.24 -1.84 -8.04
CA THR A 54 -9.36 -1.64 -9.49
C THR A 54 -8.08 -1.94 -10.22
N THR A 55 -8.19 -2.47 -11.44
CA THR A 55 -7.07 -2.67 -12.37
C THR A 55 -6.82 -1.45 -13.25
N ARG A 56 -7.74 -0.47 -13.24
CA ARG A 56 -7.62 0.78 -14.03
C ARG A 56 -6.74 1.78 -13.30
N VAL A 57 -5.44 1.57 -13.34
CA VAL A 57 -4.42 2.43 -12.70
C VAL A 57 -4.21 3.71 -13.53
N LYS A 58 -5.19 4.63 -13.54
CA LYS A 58 -5.07 5.89 -14.32
C LYS A 58 -4.34 7.01 -13.58
N LYS A 59 -4.24 6.98 -12.24
CA LYS A 59 -3.62 8.06 -11.44
C LYS A 59 -3.02 7.51 -10.13
N LEU A 60 -1.78 7.07 -10.17
CA LEU A 60 -0.99 6.69 -8.97
C LEU A 60 -0.62 7.89 -8.06
N ARG A 61 -1.10 9.10 -8.35
CA ARG A 61 -0.70 10.33 -7.63
C ARG A 61 -1.61 10.72 -6.46
N GLN A 62 -2.65 9.94 -6.17
CA GLN A 62 -3.49 10.24 -5.02
C GLN A 62 -2.94 9.51 -3.78
N PRO A 63 -2.79 10.19 -2.64
CA PRO A 63 -2.25 9.58 -1.42
C PRO A 63 -3.16 8.48 -0.86
N THR A 64 -4.44 8.44 -1.29
CA THR A 64 -5.43 7.42 -0.93
C THR A 64 -5.41 6.18 -1.83
N HIS A 65 -4.54 6.15 -2.86
CA HIS A 65 -4.41 5.04 -3.80
C HIS A 65 -3.18 4.21 -3.50
N ILE A 66 -3.35 2.93 -3.18
CA ILE A 66 -2.26 2.00 -2.87
C ILE A 66 -2.18 0.90 -3.90
N GLY A 67 -1.01 0.79 -4.56
CA GLY A 67 -0.73 -0.27 -5.52
C GLY A 67 -0.65 -1.65 -4.87
N ILE A 68 -1.32 -2.64 -5.45
CA ILE A 68 -1.30 -4.04 -5.01
C ILE A 68 -0.70 -4.88 -6.14
N PRO A 69 0.46 -5.48 -5.92
CA PRO A 69 1.09 -6.38 -6.89
C PRO A 69 0.28 -7.66 -7.13
N PRO A 70 0.41 -8.30 -8.31
CA PRO A 70 -0.39 -9.48 -8.66
C PRO A 70 -0.06 -10.73 -7.85
N TYR A 71 1.14 -10.82 -7.22
CA TYR A 71 1.52 -11.99 -6.43
C TYR A 71 0.68 -12.24 -5.19
N PHE A 72 -0.17 -11.30 -4.77
CA PHE A 72 -1.17 -11.50 -3.71
C PHE A 72 -2.44 -12.24 -4.17
N GLY A 73 -2.45 -12.77 -5.39
CA GLY A 73 -3.56 -13.56 -5.94
C GLY A 73 -4.45 -12.82 -6.91
N LEU A 74 -4.18 -11.55 -7.19
CA LEU A 74 -4.83 -10.78 -8.24
C LEU A 74 -4.28 -11.17 -9.62
N PRO A 75 -5.10 -11.13 -10.69
CA PRO A 75 -4.66 -11.52 -12.03
C PRO A 75 -3.63 -10.55 -12.63
N GLN A 76 -3.59 -9.31 -12.16
CA GLN A 76 -2.69 -8.26 -12.62
C GLN A 76 -2.49 -7.19 -11.55
N SER A 77 -1.48 -6.33 -11.73
CA SER A 77 -1.26 -5.17 -10.85
C SER A 77 -2.54 -4.35 -10.72
N SER A 78 -2.92 -4.08 -9.50
CA SER A 78 -4.18 -3.45 -9.13
C SER A 78 -3.94 -2.34 -8.11
N MET A 79 -4.99 -1.64 -7.73
CA MET A 79 -4.92 -0.50 -6.82
C MET A 79 -6.12 -0.51 -5.88
N ALA A 80 -5.88 -0.42 -4.58
CA ALA A 80 -6.91 -0.15 -3.59
C ALA A 80 -7.23 1.34 -3.55
N MET A 81 -8.51 1.68 -3.43
CA MET A 81 -9.02 3.05 -3.43
C MET A 81 -9.62 3.36 -2.07
N LEU A 82 -8.82 4.01 -1.19
CA LEU A 82 -9.22 4.23 0.21
C LEU A 82 -10.22 5.37 0.37
N GLU A 83 -10.36 6.24 -0.63
CA GLU A 83 -11.42 7.26 -0.68
C GLU A 83 -12.79 6.68 -1.05
N GLN A 84 -12.84 5.41 -1.48
CA GLN A 84 -14.07 4.71 -1.87
C GLN A 84 -14.48 3.64 -0.85
N ILE A 85 -14.00 3.74 0.38
CA ILE A 85 -14.36 2.79 1.44
C ILE A 85 -15.87 2.80 1.65
N ARG A 86 -16.41 1.60 1.91
CA ARG A 86 -17.84 1.43 2.18
C ARG A 86 -18.13 0.21 3.04
N THR A 87 -19.26 0.23 3.67
CA THR A 87 -19.80 -0.93 4.39
C THR A 87 -20.66 -1.77 3.46
N ILE A 88 -20.46 -3.07 3.46
CA ILE A 88 -21.30 -4.04 2.75
C ILE A 88 -21.74 -5.14 3.72
N ASP A 89 -22.82 -5.84 3.39
CA ASP A 89 -23.20 -7.07 4.07
C ASP A 89 -22.20 -8.19 3.72
N LYS A 90 -21.82 -9.02 4.69
CA LYS A 90 -20.88 -10.13 4.46
C LYS A 90 -21.35 -11.13 3.42
N SER A 91 -22.65 -11.30 3.23
CA SER A 91 -23.21 -12.17 2.20
C SER A 91 -22.86 -11.74 0.77
N ARG A 92 -22.40 -10.49 0.57
CA ARG A 92 -21.91 -10.00 -0.71
C ARG A 92 -20.47 -10.45 -1.04
N LEU A 93 -19.75 -10.99 -0.03
CA LEU A 93 -18.41 -11.54 -0.26
C LEU A 93 -18.52 -12.87 -1.00
N GLY A 94 -17.84 -12.94 -2.12
CA GLY A 94 -17.73 -14.14 -2.95
C GLY A 94 -16.38 -14.83 -2.78
N ASN A 95 -15.75 -15.20 -3.88
CA ASN A 95 -14.52 -15.97 -3.86
C ASN A 95 -13.36 -15.23 -3.18
N TYR A 96 -12.64 -15.94 -2.32
CA TYR A 96 -11.39 -15.48 -1.73
C TYR A 96 -10.29 -15.32 -2.78
N VAL A 97 -9.56 -14.22 -2.73
CA VAL A 97 -8.49 -13.87 -3.67
C VAL A 97 -7.11 -14.14 -3.06
N GLY A 98 -6.89 -13.61 -1.87
CA GLY A 98 -5.61 -13.68 -1.17
C GLY A 98 -5.60 -12.77 0.05
N CYS A 99 -4.44 -12.61 0.67
CA CYS A 99 -4.23 -11.72 1.81
C CYS A 99 -3.01 -10.87 1.56
N LEU A 100 -3.10 -9.58 1.91
CA LEU A 100 -1.94 -8.69 1.92
C LEU A 100 -1.08 -8.99 3.14
N ASP A 101 0.22 -8.78 3.04
CA ASP A 101 1.13 -8.82 4.18
C ASP A 101 1.03 -7.53 5.01
N ASP A 102 1.63 -7.57 6.20
CA ASP A 102 1.60 -6.45 7.14
C ASP A 102 2.28 -5.20 6.56
N ASP A 103 3.33 -5.36 5.76
CA ASP A 103 4.03 -4.24 5.13
C ASP A 103 3.13 -3.44 4.18
N VAL A 104 2.31 -4.14 3.39
CA VAL A 104 1.33 -3.47 2.50
C VAL A 104 0.16 -2.92 3.30
N MET A 105 -0.26 -3.61 4.37
CA MET A 105 -1.33 -3.12 5.24
C MET A 105 -0.93 -1.85 6.00
N ASP A 106 0.33 -1.65 6.35
CA ASP A 106 0.82 -0.39 6.93
C ASP A 106 0.59 0.80 5.96
N TYR A 107 0.81 0.62 4.65
CA TYR A 107 0.48 1.64 3.64
C TYR A 107 -1.02 1.88 3.49
N ILE A 108 -1.81 0.81 3.56
CA ILE A 108 -3.27 0.89 3.54
C ILE A 108 -3.76 1.72 4.73
N ASP A 109 -3.21 1.51 5.93
CA ASP A 109 -3.63 2.21 7.15
C ASP A 109 -3.28 3.70 7.10
N GLU A 110 -2.12 4.04 6.58
CA GLU A 110 -1.74 5.43 6.37
C GLU A 110 -2.66 6.13 5.35
N ALA A 111 -2.88 5.50 4.20
CA ALA A 111 -3.76 6.04 3.17
C ALA A 111 -5.22 6.13 3.64
N LEU A 112 -5.68 5.20 4.48
CA LEU A 112 -6.99 5.26 5.11
C LEU A 112 -7.07 6.44 6.08
N GLY A 113 -6.04 6.67 6.91
CA GLY A 113 -5.96 7.82 7.80
C GLY A 113 -6.06 9.15 7.05
N ILE A 114 -5.37 9.27 5.91
CA ILE A 114 -5.48 10.43 5.01
C ILE A 114 -6.90 10.56 4.45
N SER A 115 -7.49 9.46 3.99
CA SER A 115 -8.82 9.46 3.36
C SER A 115 -9.93 9.96 4.28
N ILE A 116 -9.81 9.70 5.59
CA ILE A 116 -10.81 10.11 6.59
C ILE A 116 -10.34 11.29 7.46
N GLY A 117 -9.24 11.95 7.09
CA GLY A 117 -8.75 13.16 7.73
C GLY A 117 -8.09 12.95 9.10
N LEU A 118 -7.61 11.75 9.41
CA LEU A 118 -6.83 11.50 10.63
C LEU A 118 -5.35 11.85 10.46
N ASN A 119 -4.86 11.77 9.23
CA ASN A 119 -3.50 12.15 8.85
C ASN A 119 -3.60 13.27 7.80
N ASP A 120 -3.09 14.45 8.14
CA ASP A 120 -3.04 15.55 7.17
C ASP A 120 -1.84 15.34 6.24
N PRO A 121 -2.04 15.18 4.91
CA PRO A 121 -0.92 15.09 3.97
C PRO A 121 -0.05 16.35 3.95
N ALA A 122 -0.58 17.52 4.34
CA ALA A 122 0.16 18.77 4.43
C ALA A 122 1.04 18.86 5.69
N SER A 123 0.73 18.12 6.75
CA SER A 123 1.55 18.10 7.97
C SER A 123 2.91 17.37 7.79
N CYS A 124 3.11 16.69 6.65
CA CYS A 124 4.41 16.13 6.28
C CYS A 124 5.34 17.14 5.58
N GLU A 125 4.85 18.36 5.25
CA GLU A 125 5.65 19.38 4.55
C GLU A 125 6.28 20.43 5.50
N GLU A 126 5.89 20.50 6.78
CA GLU A 126 6.37 21.55 7.70
C GLU A 126 7.62 21.20 8.52
N THR A 127 8.29 20.07 8.24
CA THR A 127 9.63 19.83 8.80
C THR A 127 10.72 19.95 7.74
N GLN A 128 10.73 21.08 7.03
CA GLN A 128 11.95 21.57 6.37
C GLN A 128 12.74 22.45 7.34
N GLU A 129 13.25 21.87 8.41
CA GLU A 129 14.39 22.45 9.09
C GLU A 129 15.67 21.94 8.42
N GLN A 130 16.28 22.87 7.72
CA GLN A 130 17.69 23.04 7.42
C GLN A 130 18.56 21.79 7.55
N VAL A 131 18.73 21.05 6.46
CA VAL A 131 19.89 20.16 6.30
C VAL A 131 21.05 21.03 5.87
N ALA A 132 21.98 21.25 6.78
CA ALA A 132 23.27 21.85 6.52
C ALA A 132 24.00 21.07 5.42
N ASP A 133 24.58 21.83 4.51
CA ASP A 133 25.49 21.44 3.46
C ASP A 133 26.56 20.45 3.97
N GLY A 134 26.49 19.19 3.53
CA GLY A 134 27.52 18.17 3.77
C GLY A 134 28.05 17.68 2.43
N PRO A 135 29.30 17.25 2.30
CA PRO A 135 30.06 17.23 1.08
C PRO A 135 29.49 16.26 0.03
N GLN A 136 29.35 16.80 -1.19
CA GLN A 136 29.11 16.06 -2.41
C GLN A 136 30.33 15.22 -2.76
N ASP A 137 30.07 14.04 -3.28
CA ASP A 137 30.93 13.11 -4.00
C ASP A 137 31.20 11.79 -3.28
N GLU A 138 30.23 10.88 -3.46
CA GLU A 138 30.52 9.46 -3.74
C GLU A 138 29.22 8.86 -4.31
N VAL A 139 29.29 8.31 -5.54
CA VAL A 139 28.17 7.56 -6.13
C VAL A 139 28.10 6.19 -5.45
N PRO A 140 27.22 5.97 -4.47
CA PRO A 140 27.15 4.67 -3.83
C PRO A 140 26.37 3.71 -4.72
N GLY A 141 27.00 2.65 -5.16
CA GLY A 141 26.34 1.61 -5.93
C GLY A 141 25.22 0.89 -5.18
N GLU A 142 25.26 0.90 -3.85
CA GLU A 142 24.32 0.17 -2.99
C GLU A 142 24.35 0.75 -1.57
N MET A 143 23.16 1.00 -0.98
CA MET A 143 23.05 1.43 0.41
C MET A 143 22.03 0.59 1.17
N VAL A 144 22.26 0.42 2.47
CA VAL A 144 21.30 -0.21 3.39
C VAL A 144 20.77 0.87 4.31
N LEU A 145 19.44 1.03 4.33
CA LEU A 145 18.76 2.02 5.18
C LEU A 145 17.64 1.36 5.98
N THR A 146 17.57 1.64 7.27
CA THR A 146 16.41 1.33 8.09
C THR A 146 15.34 2.38 7.83
N LEU A 147 14.23 1.99 7.18
CA LEU A 147 13.18 2.91 6.75
C LEU A 147 11.82 2.48 7.29
N CYS A 148 11.08 3.44 7.85
CA CYS A 148 9.65 3.25 8.12
C CYS A 148 8.85 3.28 6.81
N GLY A 149 7.61 2.80 6.85
CA GLY A 149 6.76 2.73 5.66
C GLY A 149 6.61 4.04 4.90
N THR A 150 6.55 5.18 5.61
CA THR A 150 6.45 6.51 4.99
C THR A 150 7.71 6.90 4.23
N CYS A 151 8.88 6.78 4.86
CA CYS A 151 10.15 7.16 4.25
C CYS A 151 10.54 6.23 3.09
N LEU A 152 10.18 4.95 3.20
CA LEU A 152 10.38 3.95 2.16
C LEU A 152 9.70 4.32 0.83
N LYS A 153 8.54 5.00 0.88
CA LYS A 153 7.81 5.43 -0.33
C LYS A 153 8.66 6.30 -1.26
N GLN A 154 9.52 7.15 -0.73
CA GLN A 154 10.38 8.02 -1.54
C GLN A 154 11.31 7.21 -2.45
N PHE A 155 11.71 6.03 -2.01
CA PHE A 155 12.60 5.15 -2.76
C PHE A 155 11.84 4.17 -3.66
N ILE A 156 10.73 3.60 -3.19
CA ILE A 156 9.94 2.63 -3.98
C ILE A 156 9.31 3.28 -5.22
N TYR A 157 8.82 4.51 -5.08
CA TYR A 157 8.18 5.22 -6.20
C TYR A 157 9.16 6.00 -7.08
N SER A 158 10.44 6.02 -6.72
CA SER A 158 11.48 6.60 -7.57
C SER A 158 11.75 5.69 -8.77
N PRO A 159 11.73 6.22 -10.00
CA PRO A 159 12.07 5.45 -11.18
C PRO A 159 13.56 5.01 -11.20
N GLU A 160 14.39 5.62 -10.36
CA GLU A 160 15.83 5.45 -10.33
C GLU A 160 16.30 4.39 -9.32
N HIS A 161 15.43 3.93 -8.42
CA HIS A 161 15.80 3.01 -7.36
C HIS A 161 15.18 1.63 -7.50
N ILE A 162 15.89 0.62 -7.01
CA ILE A 162 15.39 -0.72 -6.73
C ILE A 162 15.52 -0.91 -5.23
N VAL A 163 14.41 -1.25 -4.56
CA VAL A 163 14.35 -1.41 -3.11
C VAL A 163 14.02 -2.86 -2.79
N ARG A 164 14.79 -3.47 -1.89
CA ARG A 164 14.57 -4.84 -1.41
C ARG A 164 14.72 -4.90 0.10
N ARG A 165 13.74 -5.45 0.81
CA ARG A 165 13.86 -5.74 2.23
C ARG A 165 14.92 -6.82 2.45
N ILE A 166 15.81 -6.64 3.43
CA ILE A 166 16.96 -7.52 3.66
C ILE A 166 16.52 -8.75 4.47
N ASP A 167 15.85 -8.52 5.60
CA ASP A 167 15.41 -9.59 6.50
C ASP A 167 13.93 -9.40 6.86
N ARG A 168 13.13 -10.46 6.67
CA ARG A 168 11.70 -10.47 6.99
C ARG A 168 11.42 -10.85 8.45
N THR A 169 12.43 -11.34 9.16
CA THR A 169 12.33 -11.76 10.58
C THR A 169 12.84 -10.69 11.54
N GLN A 170 13.43 -9.61 11.01
CA GLN A 170 13.96 -8.51 11.80
C GLN A 170 12.85 -7.79 12.57
N SER A 171 13.11 -7.45 13.84
CA SER A 171 12.30 -6.50 14.61
C SER A 171 12.45 -5.09 14.04
N LYS A 172 11.41 -4.25 14.22
CA LYS A 172 11.46 -2.85 13.79
C LYS A 172 12.53 -2.09 14.59
N GLU A 173 13.27 -1.23 13.91
CA GLU A 173 14.28 -0.34 14.47
C GLU A 173 13.98 1.12 14.10
N PRO A 174 14.53 2.12 14.83
CA PRO A 174 14.30 3.52 14.51
C PRO A 174 14.66 3.86 13.06
N CYS A 175 13.75 4.50 12.36
CA CYS A 175 13.95 4.91 10.96
C CYS A 175 15.11 5.90 10.85
N MET A 176 16.10 5.58 10.04
CA MET A 176 17.29 6.42 9.83
C MET A 176 16.98 7.74 9.11
N TYR A 177 15.82 7.83 8.45
CA TYR A 177 15.45 9.01 7.67
C TYR A 177 14.62 10.03 8.48
N CYS A 178 13.57 9.60 9.17
CA CYS A 178 12.72 10.52 9.92
C CYS A 178 12.94 10.50 11.44
N HIS A 179 13.63 9.51 11.98
CA HIS A 179 13.90 9.30 13.41
C HIS A 179 12.65 9.29 14.33
N VAL A 180 11.45 9.26 13.75
CA VAL A 180 10.17 9.38 14.47
C VAL A 180 9.45 8.03 14.57
N ARG A 181 9.61 7.19 13.56
CA ARG A 181 8.92 5.90 13.42
C ARG A 181 9.92 4.77 13.29
N ASP A 182 9.50 3.59 13.71
CA ASP A 182 10.29 2.38 13.51
C ASP A 182 10.04 1.79 12.11
N GLY A 183 11.07 1.19 11.55
CA GLY A 183 11.09 0.60 10.23
C GLY A 183 11.93 -0.67 10.15
N TYR A 184 12.17 -1.12 8.93
CA TYR A 184 12.98 -2.30 8.64
C TYR A 184 14.14 -1.93 7.73
N ASP A 185 15.13 -2.82 7.62
CA ASP A 185 16.29 -2.61 6.75
C ASP A 185 15.97 -2.96 5.30
N TYR A 186 16.26 -1.99 4.44
CA TYR A 186 16.10 -2.11 3.00
C TYR A 186 17.43 -1.86 2.30
N ARG A 187 17.70 -2.70 1.31
CA ARG A 187 18.77 -2.50 0.35
C ARG A 187 18.25 -1.67 -0.80
N ILE A 188 18.86 -0.53 -1.03
CA ILE A 188 18.52 0.42 -2.08
C ILE A 188 19.64 0.45 -3.08
N THR A 189 19.35 0.14 -4.35
CA THR A 189 20.29 0.17 -5.46
C THR A 189 19.80 1.09 -6.56
N HIS A 190 20.70 1.87 -7.16
CA HIS A 190 20.35 2.66 -8.33
C HIS A 190 20.20 1.76 -9.57
N LYS A 191 19.16 1.99 -10.35
CA LYS A 191 19.03 1.38 -11.67
C LYS A 191 20.13 1.94 -12.57
N LYS A 192 20.97 1.09 -13.11
CA LYS A 192 21.92 1.52 -14.16
C LYS A 192 21.12 2.05 -15.35
N LYS A 193 21.34 3.32 -15.77
CA LYS A 193 20.82 3.83 -17.04
C LYS A 193 21.29 2.89 -18.14
N ARG A 194 20.38 2.29 -18.90
CA ARG A 194 20.75 1.61 -20.15
C ARG A 194 21.20 2.70 -21.11
N LEU A 195 22.43 2.59 -21.58
CA LEU A 195 22.92 3.36 -22.73
C LEU A 195 22.03 3.00 -23.93
N GLY A 196 21.07 3.85 -24.29
CA GLY A 196 20.20 3.63 -25.45
C GLY A 196 18.83 4.32 -25.45
N ASP A 197 18.43 5.03 -24.40
CA ASP A 197 17.10 5.67 -24.36
C ASP A 197 17.09 7.16 -24.79
N ASP A 198 18.11 7.62 -25.54
CA ASP A 198 18.11 8.93 -26.19
C ASP A 198 17.72 8.81 -27.66
N TRP A 199 16.45 8.45 -27.96
CA TRP A 199 15.87 8.70 -29.30
C TRP A 199 14.34 8.83 -29.19
N TYR A 200 13.88 10.06 -29.50
CA TYR A 200 12.53 10.62 -29.69
C TYR A 200 11.79 11.14 -28.47
#